data_25f7b8264c86052e87d583aabe6edd3f
#
_entry.id   25f7b8264c86052e87d583aabe6edd3f
#
_cell.length_a   1.000
_cell.length_b   1.000
_cell.length_c   1.000
_cell.angle_alpha   90.00
_cell.angle_beta   90.00
_cell.angle_gamma   90.00
#
_symmetry.space_group_name_H-M   'P 1'
#
loop_
_entity.id
_entity.type
_entity.pdbx_description
1 polymer ?
#
loop_
_entity_poly.entity_id
_entity_poly.type
_entity_poly.pdbx_seq_one_letter_code
_entity_poly.pdbx_strand_id
1 'polypeptide(L)'
;RLDIGILEVRETMQRIQVQQNIATKTKVIITEPKSACSKRDIPLPRFLIQYAAQFQTDRKAFVLTGEKDQFIEPRTLQNRFRNYVEASGIEHANYHALRHTFATRCVELGFEIKSLSEILGHSNVNITLNKYVHSSIELKKQNMEKLNPAMIE
;
A
#
# COMPACT_ATOMS: atom_id res chain seq x y z
N ARG A 1 0.30 -14.70 -1.72
CA ARG A 1 0.98 -16.01 -1.53
C ARG A 1 1.39 -16.14 -0.07
N LEU A 2 0.45 -16.63 0.74
CA LEU A 2 0.68 -16.80 2.19
C LEU A 2 1.71 -17.90 2.50
N ASP A 3 1.88 -18.85 1.59
CA ASP A 3 2.87 -19.93 1.66
C ASP A 3 4.32 -19.43 1.80
N ILE A 4 4.62 -18.31 1.16
CA ILE A 4 5.94 -17.67 1.20
C ILE A 4 5.91 -16.27 1.84
N GLY A 5 4.75 -15.84 2.35
CA GLY A 5 4.58 -14.54 3.00
C GLY A 5 4.78 -13.34 2.08
N ILE A 6 4.34 -13.44 0.83
CA ILE A 6 4.49 -12.37 -0.16
C ILE A 6 3.13 -11.94 -0.73
N LEU A 7 2.90 -10.63 -0.76
CA LEU A 7 1.84 -9.98 -1.51
C LEU A 7 2.39 -9.55 -2.89
N GLU A 8 1.94 -10.20 -3.94
CA GLU A 8 2.32 -9.89 -5.32
C GLU A 8 1.35 -8.87 -5.91
N VAL A 9 1.83 -7.70 -6.30
CA VAL A 9 1.06 -6.69 -7.02
C VAL A 9 1.36 -6.84 -8.50
N ARG A 10 0.40 -7.34 -9.27
CA ARG A 10 0.55 -7.67 -10.71
C ARG A 10 -0.45 -6.96 -11.60
N GLU A 11 -1.59 -6.56 -11.03
CA GLU A 11 -2.73 -6.02 -11.77
C GLU A 11 -3.31 -4.79 -11.08
N THR A 12 -4.01 -3.98 -11.85
CA THR A 12 -4.81 -2.86 -11.35
C THR A 12 -6.26 -3.02 -11.78
N MET A 13 -7.16 -2.70 -10.88
CA MET A 13 -8.59 -2.65 -11.15
C MET A 13 -9.03 -1.18 -11.29
N GLN A 14 -9.69 -0.84 -12.38
CA GLN A 14 -10.19 0.51 -12.62
C GLN A 14 -11.53 0.50 -13.34
N ARG A 15 -12.33 1.52 -13.10
CA ARG A 15 -13.59 1.76 -13.81
C ARG A 15 -13.35 2.73 -14.97
N ILE A 16 -13.69 2.31 -16.17
CA ILE A 16 -13.55 3.14 -17.39
C ILE A 16 -14.90 3.50 -17.97
N GLN A 17 -14.97 4.62 -18.69
CA GLN A 17 -16.11 4.98 -19.51
C GLN A 17 -16.12 4.16 -20.80
N VAL A 18 -17.29 3.71 -21.23
CA VAL A 18 -17.49 2.99 -22.49
C VAL A 18 -18.17 3.94 -23.47
N GLN A 19 -17.50 4.22 -24.60
CA GLN A 19 -17.98 5.13 -25.65
C GLN A 19 -18.91 4.42 -26.63
N GLN A 20 -19.91 3.68 -26.18
CA GLN A 20 -20.92 3.10 -27.09
C GLN A 20 -22.33 3.26 -26.53
N ASN A 21 -23.31 3.41 -27.43
CA ASN A 21 -24.75 3.67 -27.23
C ASN A 21 -25.51 2.66 -26.35
N ILE A 22 -24.95 2.22 -25.24
CA ILE A 22 -25.56 1.24 -24.35
C ILE A 22 -25.82 1.89 -22.98
N ALA A 23 -26.85 1.46 -22.30
CA ALA A 23 -27.36 1.99 -21.02
C ALA A 23 -26.33 2.04 -19.86
N THR A 24 -25.24 1.32 -19.93
CA THR A 24 -24.15 1.35 -18.93
C THR A 24 -22.97 2.18 -19.43
N LYS A 25 -22.84 3.38 -18.88
CA LYS A 25 -21.76 4.34 -19.24
C LYS A 25 -20.37 3.94 -18.78
N THR A 26 -20.20 2.91 -17.92
CA THR A 26 -18.90 2.52 -17.34
C THR A 26 -18.81 1.01 -17.13
N LYS A 27 -17.58 0.48 -17.24
CA LYS A 27 -17.26 -0.91 -16.86
C LYS A 27 -15.99 -0.98 -16.01
N VAL A 28 -15.89 -2.01 -15.16
CA VAL A 28 -14.66 -2.34 -14.45
C VAL A 28 -13.77 -3.18 -15.35
N ILE A 29 -12.50 -2.83 -15.42
CA ILE A 29 -11.45 -3.61 -16.09
C ILE A 29 -10.32 -3.90 -15.13
N ILE A 30 -9.72 -5.07 -15.31
CA ILE A 30 -8.47 -5.47 -14.65
C ILE A 30 -7.40 -5.48 -15.74
N THR A 31 -6.33 -4.73 -15.52
CA THR A 31 -5.25 -4.57 -16.50
C THR A 31 -3.90 -4.63 -15.81
N GLU A 32 -2.87 -4.82 -16.58
CA GLU A 32 -1.51 -4.63 -16.08
C GLU A 32 -1.28 -3.19 -15.62
N PRO A 33 -0.44 -2.98 -14.59
CA PRO A 33 -0.06 -1.65 -14.16
C PRO A 33 0.67 -0.89 -15.27
N LYS A 34 0.45 0.42 -15.34
CA LYS A 34 1.03 1.29 -16.37
C LYS A 34 2.55 1.42 -16.31
N SER A 35 3.18 1.14 -15.17
CA SER A 35 4.62 1.27 -14.97
C SER A 35 5.23 -0.02 -14.40
N ALA A 36 6.47 -0.32 -14.77
CA ALA A 36 7.19 -1.48 -14.27
C ALA A 36 7.33 -1.48 -12.73
N CYS A 37 7.57 -0.32 -12.11
CA CYS A 37 7.68 -0.17 -10.66
C CYS A 37 6.36 -0.44 -9.90
N SER A 38 5.22 -0.45 -10.59
CA SER A 38 3.96 -0.83 -10.01
C SER A 38 3.81 -2.34 -9.84
N LYS A 39 4.52 -3.15 -10.64
CA LYS A 39 4.63 -4.60 -10.43
C LYS A 39 5.69 -4.83 -9.35
N ARG A 40 5.29 -5.37 -8.21
CA ARG A 40 6.19 -5.53 -7.07
C ARG A 40 5.76 -6.65 -6.14
N ASP A 41 6.71 -7.12 -5.37
CA ASP A 41 6.54 -8.10 -4.31
C ASP A 41 6.73 -7.42 -2.96
N ILE A 42 5.73 -7.58 -2.09
CA ILE A 42 5.73 -6.97 -0.77
C ILE A 42 5.80 -8.08 0.27
N PRO A 43 6.91 -8.23 1.00
CA PRO A 43 6.99 -9.18 2.11
C PRO A 43 5.97 -8.82 3.19
N LEU A 44 5.27 -9.84 3.69
CA LEU A 44 4.28 -9.67 4.75
C LEU A 44 4.89 -10.04 6.10
N PRO A 45 4.68 -9.25 7.15
CA PRO A 45 5.07 -9.62 8.50
C PRO A 45 4.23 -10.81 9.01
N ARG A 46 4.79 -11.61 9.90
CA ARG A 46 4.17 -12.85 10.40
C ARG A 46 2.74 -12.67 10.91
N PHE A 47 2.50 -11.61 11.69
CA PHE A 47 1.15 -11.35 12.22
C PHE A 47 0.11 -11.14 11.11
N LEU A 48 0.51 -10.50 10.01
CA LEU A 48 -0.39 -10.24 8.88
C LEU A 48 -0.64 -11.51 8.07
N ILE A 49 0.34 -12.39 7.94
CA ILE A 49 0.18 -13.71 7.31
C ILE A 49 -0.83 -14.53 8.11
N GLN A 50 -0.67 -14.61 9.44
CA GLN A 50 -1.58 -15.32 10.34
C GLN A 50 -2.99 -14.75 10.30
N TYR A 51 -3.12 -13.42 10.28
CA TYR A 51 -4.42 -12.76 10.15
C TYR A 51 -5.07 -13.05 8.81
N ALA A 52 -4.34 -12.92 7.71
CA ALA A 52 -4.87 -13.16 6.37
C ALA A 52 -5.26 -14.63 6.12
N ALA A 53 -4.56 -15.58 6.74
CA ALA A 53 -4.87 -17.00 6.63
C ALA A 53 -6.28 -17.37 7.12
N GLN A 54 -6.83 -16.61 8.07
CA GLN A 54 -8.19 -16.83 8.60
C GLN A 54 -9.29 -16.57 7.56
N PHE A 55 -9.00 -15.78 6.54
CA PHE A 55 -9.95 -15.41 5.47
C PHE A 55 -9.73 -16.19 4.18
N GLN A 56 -8.75 -17.08 4.15
CA GLN A 56 -8.47 -17.87 2.96
C GLN A 56 -9.43 -19.05 2.88
N THR A 57 -10.40 -18.98 1.96
CA THR A 57 -11.34 -20.07 1.67
C THR A 57 -10.81 -20.98 0.56
N ASP A 58 -10.35 -20.37 -0.53
CA ASP A 58 -9.74 -21.04 -1.69
C ASP A 58 -8.58 -20.21 -2.20
N ARG A 59 -7.59 -20.86 -2.82
CA ARG A 59 -6.39 -20.19 -3.35
C ARG A 59 -6.68 -19.18 -4.45
N LYS A 60 -7.80 -19.33 -5.16
CA LYS A 60 -8.25 -18.44 -6.25
C LYS A 60 -9.36 -17.47 -5.83
N ALA A 61 -9.85 -17.56 -4.60
CA ALA A 61 -10.93 -16.70 -4.14
C ALA A 61 -10.41 -15.29 -3.82
N PHE A 62 -11.25 -14.29 -4.07
CA PHE A 62 -10.99 -12.92 -3.63
C PHE A 62 -11.09 -12.84 -2.12
N VAL A 63 -10.05 -12.32 -1.46
CA VAL A 63 -9.95 -12.26 0.02
C VAL A 63 -11.14 -11.56 0.68
N LEU A 64 -11.71 -10.53 0.04
CA LEU A 64 -12.78 -9.73 0.62
C LEU A 64 -14.19 -10.32 0.45
N THR A 65 -14.35 -11.31 -0.42
CA THR A 65 -15.65 -11.95 -0.66
C THR A 65 -15.63 -13.43 -0.31
N GLY A 66 -14.47 -14.07 -0.33
CA GLY A 66 -14.32 -15.51 -0.24
C GLY A 66 -14.73 -16.27 -1.50
N GLU A 67 -15.14 -15.56 -2.55
CA GLU A 67 -15.67 -16.12 -3.80
C GLU A 67 -14.68 -15.98 -4.96
N LYS A 68 -14.77 -16.87 -5.95
CA LYS A 68 -13.87 -16.86 -7.13
C LYS A 68 -14.31 -15.86 -8.20
N ASP A 69 -15.60 -15.62 -8.30
CA ASP A 69 -16.21 -14.85 -9.38
C ASP A 69 -16.76 -13.49 -8.93
N GLN A 70 -16.67 -13.20 -7.62
CA GLN A 70 -17.17 -11.94 -7.05
C GLN A 70 -16.05 -11.16 -6.40
N PHE A 71 -15.81 -9.96 -6.89
CA PHE A 71 -14.88 -9.00 -6.29
C PHE A 71 -15.63 -7.76 -5.78
N ILE A 72 -15.03 -7.07 -4.82
CA ILE A 72 -15.54 -5.77 -4.38
C ILE A 72 -14.92 -4.67 -5.22
N GLU A 73 -15.75 -3.85 -5.83
CA GLU A 73 -15.28 -2.71 -6.62
C GLU A 73 -14.57 -1.67 -5.73
N PRO A 74 -13.51 -0.99 -6.26
CA PRO A 74 -12.78 0.03 -5.51
C PRO A 74 -13.67 1.12 -4.90
N ARG A 75 -14.71 1.56 -5.65
CA ARG A 75 -15.66 2.57 -5.16
C ARG A 75 -16.45 2.10 -3.94
N THR A 76 -16.84 0.84 -3.92
CA THR A 76 -17.54 0.24 -2.76
C THR A 76 -16.64 0.22 -1.54
N LEU A 77 -15.36 -0.14 -1.69
CA LEU A 77 -14.39 -0.09 -0.59
C LEU A 77 -14.16 1.33 -0.08
N GLN A 78 -14.03 2.30 -0.97
CA GLN A 78 -13.89 3.71 -0.60
C GLN A 78 -15.11 4.21 0.18
N ASN A 79 -16.33 3.84 -0.24
CA ASN A 79 -17.56 4.21 0.47
C ASN A 79 -17.64 3.55 1.85
N ARG A 80 -17.30 2.25 1.96
CA ARG A 80 -17.24 1.55 3.26
C ARG A 80 -16.21 2.21 4.18
N PHE A 81 -15.04 2.54 3.67
CA PHE A 81 -14.00 3.22 4.45
C PHE A 81 -14.48 4.58 4.97
N ARG A 82 -15.14 5.37 4.13
CA ARG A 82 -15.73 6.65 4.57
C ARG A 82 -16.72 6.47 5.70
N ASN A 83 -17.62 5.48 5.60
CA ASN A 83 -18.58 5.20 6.68
C ASN A 83 -17.87 4.81 7.99
N TYR A 84 -16.76 4.05 7.93
CA TYR A 84 -15.97 3.72 9.12
C TYR A 84 -15.29 4.95 9.72
N VAL A 85 -14.75 5.84 8.89
CA VAL A 85 -14.14 7.11 9.33
C VAL A 85 -15.18 7.97 10.03
N GLU A 86 -16.36 8.15 9.44
CA GLU A 86 -17.47 8.90 10.02
C GLU A 86 -17.93 8.29 11.37
N ALA A 87 -18.10 6.96 11.42
CA ALA A 87 -18.49 6.26 12.65
C ALA A 87 -17.43 6.33 13.76
N SER A 88 -16.16 6.52 13.39
CA SER A 88 -15.03 6.64 14.34
C SER A 88 -14.83 8.07 14.85
N GLY A 89 -15.59 9.05 14.39
CA GLY A 89 -15.43 10.44 14.76
C GLY A 89 -14.14 11.10 14.24
N ILE A 90 -13.48 10.48 13.26
CA ILE A 90 -12.26 11.02 12.64
C ILE A 90 -12.67 12.02 11.55
N GLU A 91 -12.17 13.25 11.66
CA GLU A 91 -12.39 14.24 10.61
C GLU A 91 -11.57 13.88 9.34
N HIS A 92 -12.26 13.83 8.20
CA HIS A 92 -11.72 13.84 6.85
C HIS A 92 -10.51 12.94 6.53
N ALA A 93 -10.60 11.64 6.78
CA ALA A 93 -9.66 10.68 6.24
C ALA A 93 -10.18 10.07 4.93
N ASN A 94 -9.39 10.15 3.87
CA ASN A 94 -9.65 9.40 2.63
C ASN A 94 -8.90 8.07 2.64
N TYR A 95 -9.25 7.17 1.72
CA TYR A 95 -8.60 5.84 1.64
C TYR A 95 -7.07 5.92 1.46
N HIS A 96 -6.57 6.98 0.82
CA HIS A 96 -5.14 7.20 0.60
C HIS A 96 -4.38 7.57 1.88
N ALA A 97 -5.11 8.07 2.91
CA ALA A 97 -4.53 8.37 4.22
C ALA A 97 -3.91 7.12 4.88
N LEU A 98 -4.48 5.92 4.66
CA LEU A 98 -3.89 4.67 5.16
C LEU A 98 -2.48 4.46 4.63
N ARG A 99 -2.25 4.73 3.35
CA ARG A 99 -0.92 4.63 2.74
C ARG A 99 0.05 5.68 3.32
N HIS A 100 -0.44 6.89 3.57
CA HIS A 100 0.39 7.94 4.20
C HIS A 100 0.78 7.56 5.62
N THR A 101 -0.18 7.11 6.43
CA THR A 101 0.07 6.65 7.80
C THR A 101 1.08 5.51 7.81
N PHE A 102 0.91 4.50 6.95
CA PHE A 102 1.86 3.41 6.82
C PHE A 102 3.28 3.92 6.50
N ALA A 103 3.41 4.77 5.48
CA ALA A 103 4.71 5.28 5.06
C ALA A 103 5.39 6.12 6.15
N THR A 104 4.64 6.99 6.83
CA THR A 104 5.15 7.78 7.95
C THR A 104 5.64 6.88 9.09
N ARG A 105 4.84 5.87 9.48
CA ARG A 105 5.25 4.92 10.53
C ARG A 105 6.49 4.11 10.15
N CYS A 106 6.63 3.71 8.90
CA CYS A 106 7.84 3.03 8.44
C CYS A 106 9.08 3.92 8.56
N VAL A 107 8.96 5.22 8.23
CA VAL A 107 10.07 6.18 8.40
C VAL A 107 10.42 6.37 9.87
N GLU A 108 9.41 6.52 10.74
CA GLU A 108 9.61 6.65 12.20
C GLU A 108 10.27 5.41 12.81
N LEU A 109 9.99 4.22 12.26
CA LEU A 109 10.61 2.96 12.65
C LEU A 109 12.00 2.74 12.03
N GLY A 110 12.51 3.70 11.25
CA GLY A 110 13.85 3.64 10.66
C GLY A 110 13.97 2.73 9.44
N PHE A 111 12.88 2.51 8.70
CA PHE A 111 12.95 1.76 7.43
C PHE A 111 13.91 2.44 6.47
N GLU A 112 14.69 1.63 5.77
CA GLU A 112 15.53 2.10 4.68
C GLU A 112 14.62 2.68 3.57
N ILE A 113 14.91 3.93 3.15
CA ILE A 113 13.99 4.72 2.29
C ILE A 113 13.82 4.11 0.90
N LYS A 114 14.87 3.48 0.36
CA LYS A 114 14.78 2.83 -0.94
C LYS A 114 13.84 1.63 -0.87
N SER A 115 13.98 0.77 0.13
CA SER A 115 13.09 -0.37 0.38
C SER A 115 11.64 0.08 0.57
N LEU A 116 11.42 1.15 1.35
CA LEU A 116 10.08 1.72 1.53
C LEU A 116 9.50 2.24 0.20
N SER A 117 10.31 2.92 -0.62
CA SER A 117 9.90 3.41 -1.94
C SER A 117 9.46 2.26 -2.87
N GLU A 118 10.18 1.15 -2.86
CA GLU A 118 9.86 -0.05 -3.63
C GLU A 118 8.56 -0.72 -3.13
N ILE A 119 8.39 -0.87 -1.82
CA ILE A 119 7.14 -1.37 -1.20
C ILE A 119 5.95 -0.49 -1.61
N LEU A 120 6.13 0.82 -1.60
CA LEU A 120 5.11 1.77 -2.02
C LEU A 120 4.89 1.76 -3.55
N GLY A 121 5.85 1.30 -4.35
CA GLY A 121 5.78 1.30 -5.81
C GLY A 121 5.94 2.71 -6.40
N HIS A 122 6.76 3.55 -5.78
CA HIS A 122 7.13 4.84 -6.35
C HIS A 122 8.15 4.65 -7.47
N SER A 123 7.98 5.38 -8.57
CA SER A 123 8.90 5.33 -9.71
C SER A 123 10.26 5.97 -9.41
N ASN A 124 10.34 6.80 -8.38
CA ASN A 124 11.54 7.48 -7.94
C ASN A 124 11.56 7.58 -6.40
N VAL A 125 12.68 7.24 -5.80
CA VAL A 125 12.91 7.31 -4.35
C VAL A 125 12.70 8.72 -3.79
N ASN A 126 12.95 9.77 -4.59
CA ASN A 126 12.75 11.16 -4.19
C ASN A 126 11.29 11.47 -3.83
N ILE A 127 10.32 10.73 -4.38
CA ILE A 127 8.91 10.86 -4.00
C ILE A 127 8.73 10.49 -2.53
N THR A 128 9.38 9.43 -2.07
CA THR A 128 9.35 9.00 -0.67
C THR A 128 10.12 9.96 0.23
N LEU A 129 11.32 10.37 -0.19
CA LEU A 129 12.15 11.32 0.55
C LEU A 129 11.42 12.65 0.78
N ASN A 130 10.95 13.29 -0.27
CA ASN A 130 10.32 14.60 -0.19
C ASN A 130 9.01 14.60 0.59
N LYS A 131 8.29 13.45 0.60
CA LYS A 131 6.98 13.37 1.21
C LYS A 131 6.98 12.94 2.66
N TYR A 132 7.93 12.08 3.05
CA TYR A 132 7.89 11.41 4.36
C TYR A 132 9.14 11.64 5.20
N VAL A 133 10.24 12.12 4.61
CA VAL A 133 11.51 12.30 5.33
C VAL A 133 11.75 13.77 5.59
N HIS A 134 11.55 14.18 6.86
CA HIS A 134 11.89 15.51 7.34
C HIS A 134 13.06 15.39 8.33
N SER A 135 14.26 15.84 7.93
CA SER A 135 15.41 15.80 8.80
C SER A 135 15.41 16.98 9.78
N SER A 136 15.15 16.70 11.06
CA SER A 136 15.35 17.69 12.12
C SER A 136 16.83 17.84 12.49
N ILE A 137 17.19 18.93 13.18
CA ILE A 137 18.56 19.11 13.69
C ILE A 137 18.91 18.04 14.74
N GLU A 138 17.92 17.59 15.51
CA GLU A 138 18.04 16.54 16.51
C GLU A 138 18.43 15.22 15.86
N LEU A 139 17.74 14.85 14.78
CA LEU A 139 18.04 13.64 14.01
C LEU A 139 19.45 13.70 13.39
N LYS A 140 19.87 14.88 12.89
CA LYS A 140 21.23 15.07 12.39
C LYS A 140 22.27 14.88 13.49
N LYS A 141 22.05 15.44 14.69
CA LYS A 141 22.91 15.23 15.86
C LYS A 141 22.99 13.76 16.22
N GLN A 142 21.86 13.08 16.37
CA GLN A 142 21.82 11.63 16.67
C GLN A 142 22.57 10.78 15.64
N ASN A 143 22.49 11.14 14.36
CA ASN A 143 23.23 10.43 13.32
C ASN A 143 24.74 10.71 13.39
N MET A 144 25.16 11.94 13.74
CA MET A 144 26.57 12.27 13.92
C MET A 144 27.18 11.56 15.16
N GLU A 145 26.41 11.39 16.23
CA GLU A 145 26.85 10.64 17.42
C GLU A 145 27.09 9.13 17.17
N LYS A 146 26.57 8.60 16.06
CA LYS A 146 26.87 7.21 15.65
C LYS A 146 28.30 7.05 15.12
N LEU A 147 28.97 8.13 14.75
CA LEU A 147 30.38 8.11 14.32
C LEU A 147 31.26 7.90 15.54
N ASN A 148 31.89 6.73 15.61
CA ASN A 148 32.86 6.41 16.65
C ASN A 148 34.27 6.67 16.11
N PRO A 149 35.20 7.28 16.87
CA PRO A 149 36.61 7.44 16.47
C PRO A 149 37.27 6.14 16.01
N ALA A 150 36.88 4.97 16.56
CA ALA A 150 37.37 3.68 16.14
C ALA A 150 36.90 3.21 14.73
N MET A 151 36.04 3.95 14.06
CA MET A 151 35.60 3.70 12.68
C MET A 151 36.37 4.55 11.64
N ILE A 152 37.34 5.34 12.09
CA ILE A 152 38.10 6.27 11.25
C ILE A 152 39.55 5.75 11.02
N GLU A 153 39.90 4.61 11.63
CA GLU A 153 41.08 3.83 11.33
C GLU A 153 40.81 2.84 10.18
#